data_163a8c6cc4f9fa6c41d6d0d4db024a59
#
_entry.id   163a8c6cc4f9fa6c41d6d0d4db024a59
#
_cell.length_a   1.000
_cell.length_b   1.000
_cell.length_c   1.000
_cell.angle_alpha   90.00
_cell.angle_beta   90.00
_cell.angle_gamma   90.00
#
_symmetry.space_group_name_H-M   'P 1'
#
loop_
_entity.id
_entity.type
_entity.pdbx_description
1 polymer ?
#
loop_
_entity_poly.entity_id
_entity_poly.type
_entity_poly.pdbx_seq_one_letter_code
_entity_poly.pdbx_strand_id
1 'polypeptide(L)'
;MKIFRLMYVVFLVIGIGMLIGFTLTYRQSRAFIAGAERSDGEVVDVEYNRRPGDSTGMYCPVFQFMTKDGHKIRVTSKIRSSSPSYHKGAKVTVLYDPKIPENAAIQSFLDLYFLPMVFGLIGVGFTGAGAGMIGWDILRNGKPVYYRRHGRLIEAAINGISRSSYAVNNVRPWRIEAEWQDPQSGKLFHFQSQNLYVDPAEHLRDRRTVGVYIKASNPKHYWVDISFLNEG
;
A
#
# COMPACT_ATOMS: atom_id res chain seq x y z
N MET A 1 -5.87 -3.53 -18.70
CA MET A 1 -5.32 -4.50 -17.73
C MET A 1 -3.81 -4.36 -17.48
N LYS A 2 -2.93 -4.22 -18.48
CA LYS A 2 -1.46 -4.11 -18.28
C LYS A 2 -1.04 -2.85 -17.50
N ILE A 3 -1.69 -1.70 -17.73
CA ILE A 3 -1.39 -0.41 -17.08
C ILE A 3 -1.63 -0.48 -15.56
N PHE A 4 -2.73 -1.08 -15.11
CA PHE A 4 -3.03 -1.22 -13.67
C PHE A 4 -2.01 -2.11 -12.96
N ARG A 5 -1.57 -3.21 -13.59
CA ARG A 5 -0.52 -4.06 -13.01
C ARG A 5 0.81 -3.34 -12.89
N LEU A 6 1.16 -2.53 -13.88
CA LEU A 6 2.35 -1.69 -13.81
C LEU A 6 2.28 -0.72 -12.62
N MET A 7 1.12 -0.10 -12.41
CA MET A 7 0.90 0.81 -11.28
C MET A 7 1.12 0.11 -9.92
N TYR A 8 0.61 -1.11 -9.74
CA TYR A 8 0.80 -1.87 -8.49
C TYR A 8 2.29 -2.17 -8.21
N VAL A 9 3.03 -2.53 -9.27
CA VAL A 9 4.48 -2.76 -9.17
C VAL A 9 5.21 -1.49 -8.82
N VAL A 10 4.84 -0.34 -9.41
CA VAL A 10 5.44 0.97 -9.10
C VAL A 10 5.22 1.33 -7.63
N PHE A 11 3.99 1.18 -7.10
CA PHE A 11 3.72 1.42 -5.68
C PHE A 11 4.57 0.53 -4.78
N LEU A 12 4.69 -0.76 -5.14
CA LEU A 12 5.48 -1.72 -4.37
C LEU A 12 6.97 -1.33 -4.37
N VAL A 13 7.52 -0.96 -5.51
CA VAL A 13 8.94 -0.56 -5.65
C VAL A 13 9.23 0.71 -4.87
N ILE A 14 8.36 1.73 -4.98
CA ILE A 14 8.49 2.97 -4.20
C ILE A 14 8.41 2.66 -2.70
N GLY A 15 7.44 1.85 -2.28
CA GLY A 15 7.27 1.46 -0.88
C GLY A 15 8.49 0.75 -0.31
N ILE A 16 9.04 -0.23 -1.04
CA ILE A 16 10.26 -0.93 -0.64
C ILE A 16 11.45 0.03 -0.57
N GLY A 17 11.62 0.91 -1.55
CA GLY A 17 12.67 1.94 -1.53
C GLY A 17 12.60 2.84 -0.30
N MET A 18 11.38 3.26 0.10
CA MET A 18 11.15 4.03 1.32
C MET A 18 11.46 3.23 2.59
N LEU A 19 11.13 1.92 2.65
CA LEU A 19 11.47 1.07 3.79
C LEU A 19 12.99 0.85 3.92
N ILE A 20 13.70 0.79 2.81
CA ILE A 20 15.17 0.79 2.83
C ILE A 20 15.68 2.13 3.39
N GLY A 21 15.14 3.25 2.91
CA GLY A 21 15.45 4.59 3.45
C GLY A 21 15.16 4.71 4.94
N PHE A 22 14.04 4.17 5.41
CA PHE A 22 13.73 4.04 6.84
C PHE A 22 14.83 3.31 7.61
N THR A 23 15.22 2.13 7.12
CA THR A 23 16.22 1.30 7.79
C THR A 23 17.57 2.02 7.89
N LEU A 24 17.99 2.67 6.81
CA LEU A 24 19.27 3.41 6.77
C LEU A 24 19.24 4.62 7.72
N THR A 25 18.20 5.45 7.64
CA THR A 25 18.08 6.65 8.49
C THR A 25 17.87 6.28 9.96
N TYR A 26 17.13 5.23 10.26
CA TYR A 26 16.97 4.72 11.62
C TYR A 26 18.29 4.23 12.22
N ARG A 27 19.08 3.48 11.44
CA ARG A 27 20.41 3.03 11.87
C ARG A 27 21.36 4.21 12.11
N GLN A 28 21.33 5.24 11.26
CA GLN A 28 22.11 6.46 11.46
C GLN A 28 21.72 7.19 12.74
N SER A 29 20.42 7.38 13.00
CA SER A 29 19.92 7.98 14.24
C SER A 29 20.36 7.19 15.47
N ARG A 30 20.27 5.86 15.43
CA ARG A 30 20.72 4.99 16.53
C ARG A 30 22.21 5.05 16.75
N ALA A 31 23.00 5.06 15.67
CA ALA A 31 24.47 5.18 15.75
C ALA A 31 24.87 6.54 16.32
N PHE A 32 24.21 7.63 15.90
CA PHE A 32 24.44 8.96 16.46
C PHE A 32 24.14 8.96 17.96
N ILE A 33 22.96 8.49 18.38
CA ILE A 33 22.56 8.45 19.81
C ILE A 33 23.55 7.62 20.64
N ALA A 34 24.02 6.50 20.12
CA ALA A 34 24.96 5.62 20.83
C ALA A 34 26.35 6.24 21.03
N GLY A 35 26.79 7.09 20.08
CA GLY A 35 28.10 7.78 20.15
C GLY A 35 28.05 9.20 20.71
N ALA A 36 26.83 9.75 20.88
CA ALA A 36 26.67 11.13 21.31
C ALA A 36 26.86 11.31 22.83
N GLU A 37 27.40 12.42 23.20
CA GLU A 37 27.45 12.92 24.59
C GLU A 37 26.25 13.82 24.84
N ARG A 38 25.86 13.91 26.12
CA ARG A 38 24.76 14.76 26.59
C ARG A 38 25.30 16.01 27.25
N SER A 39 24.65 17.13 26.95
CA SER A 39 24.89 18.40 27.62
C SER A 39 23.59 19.15 27.83
N ASP A 40 23.53 19.96 28.86
CA ASP A 40 22.45 20.92 29.04
C ASP A 40 22.70 22.11 28.10
N GLY A 41 21.64 22.49 27.38
CA GLY A 41 21.63 23.58 26.44
C GLY A 41 20.47 24.53 26.65
N GLU A 42 20.54 25.65 25.97
CA GLU A 42 19.48 26.66 25.96
C GLU A 42 19.19 27.11 24.54
N VAL A 43 17.92 27.31 24.21
CA VAL A 43 17.51 27.91 22.94
C VAL A 43 17.76 29.42 23.03
N VAL A 44 18.71 29.91 22.27
CA VAL A 44 19.12 31.31 22.28
C VAL A 44 18.40 32.18 21.28
N ASP A 45 17.86 31.53 20.21
CA ASP A 45 17.14 32.22 19.17
C ASP A 45 16.19 31.25 18.44
N VAL A 46 15.21 31.80 17.72
CA VAL A 46 14.33 31.02 16.82
C VAL A 46 14.28 31.76 15.49
N GLU A 47 15.06 31.29 14.54
CA GLU A 47 15.13 31.89 13.21
C GLU A 47 13.86 31.53 12.41
N TYR A 48 13.28 32.55 11.79
CA TYR A 48 12.17 32.40 10.86
C TYR A 48 12.68 32.54 9.44
N ASN A 49 12.74 31.44 8.72
CA ASN A 49 13.21 31.39 7.36
C ASN A 49 12.05 31.16 6.38
N ARG A 50 11.87 32.10 5.44
CA ARG A 50 10.92 32.03 4.36
C ARG A 50 11.66 32.04 3.02
N ARG A 51 11.40 31.01 2.18
CA ARG A 51 11.95 31.01 0.83
C ARG A 51 11.13 31.92 -0.09
N PRO A 52 11.72 32.57 -1.09
CA PRO A 52 10.98 33.27 -2.11
C PRO A 52 9.98 32.34 -2.80
N GLY A 53 8.69 32.72 -2.78
CA GLY A 53 7.61 31.90 -3.35
C GLY A 53 6.83 31.02 -2.37
N ASP A 54 7.32 30.84 -1.14
CA ASP A 54 6.56 30.08 -0.13
C ASP A 54 5.50 30.97 0.53
N SER A 55 4.30 30.40 0.73
CA SER A 55 3.21 31.09 1.45
C SER A 55 3.48 31.22 2.95
N THR A 56 4.23 30.28 3.53
CA THR A 56 4.59 30.22 4.96
C THR A 56 6.07 29.96 5.14
N GLY A 57 6.69 30.63 6.11
CA GLY A 57 8.07 30.34 6.52
C GLY A 57 8.12 29.24 7.58
N MET A 58 9.34 28.80 7.87
CA MET A 58 9.60 27.77 8.87
C MET A 58 10.48 28.29 9.99
N TYR A 59 10.17 27.87 11.20
CA TYR A 59 10.93 28.17 12.40
C TYR A 59 12.02 27.15 12.62
N CYS A 60 13.26 27.64 12.89
CA CYS A 60 14.45 26.83 13.17
C CYS A 60 14.99 27.26 14.53
N PRO A 61 14.93 26.46 15.58
CA PRO A 61 15.53 26.83 16.86
C PRO A 61 17.07 26.83 16.76
N VAL A 62 17.67 27.88 17.32
CA VAL A 62 19.11 28.00 17.49
C VAL A 62 19.41 27.77 18.96
N PHE A 63 20.18 26.75 19.26
CA PHE A 63 20.52 26.37 20.63
C PHE A 63 22.03 26.46 20.87
N GLN A 64 22.40 26.74 22.11
CA GLN A 64 23.78 26.71 22.56
C GLN A 64 23.93 25.73 23.70
N PHE A 65 25.09 25.11 23.78
CA PHE A 65 25.46 24.19 24.84
C PHE A 65 26.97 24.27 25.11
N MET A 66 27.41 23.65 26.19
CA MET A 66 28.83 23.58 26.54
C MET A 66 29.28 22.12 26.39
N THR A 67 30.38 21.91 25.66
CA THR A 67 31.00 20.59 25.58
C THR A 67 31.67 20.23 26.90
N LYS A 68 32.03 18.97 27.10
CA LYS A 68 32.79 18.54 28.30
C LYS A 68 34.15 19.27 28.44
N ASP A 69 34.73 19.64 27.29
CA ASP A 69 36.01 20.36 27.24
C ASP A 69 35.85 21.87 27.52
N GLY A 70 34.65 22.35 27.84
CA GLY A 70 34.37 23.73 28.17
C GLY A 70 34.15 24.65 26.97
N HIS A 71 34.08 24.13 25.76
CA HIS A 71 33.79 24.94 24.56
C HIS A 71 32.29 25.21 24.43
N LYS A 72 31.96 26.49 24.25
CA LYS A 72 30.58 26.92 23.98
C LYS A 72 30.28 26.83 22.49
N ILE A 73 29.35 25.97 22.12
CA ILE A 73 28.94 25.72 20.74
C ILE A 73 27.53 26.25 20.51
N ARG A 74 27.32 26.89 19.36
CA ARG A 74 26.00 27.36 18.90
C ARG A 74 25.64 26.65 17.63
N VAL A 75 24.45 26.04 17.57
CA VAL A 75 23.97 25.22 16.46
C VAL A 75 22.53 25.60 16.10
N THR A 76 22.24 25.70 14.80
CA THR A 76 20.87 25.81 14.30
C THR A 76 20.32 24.40 14.04
N SER A 77 19.16 24.10 14.59
CA SER A 77 18.52 22.80 14.40
C SER A 77 18.31 22.47 12.92
N LYS A 78 18.56 21.24 12.55
CA LYS A 78 18.27 20.71 11.21
C LYS A 78 16.76 20.52 10.97
N ILE A 79 15.98 20.38 12.05
CA ILE A 79 14.53 20.22 11.98
C ILE A 79 13.87 21.59 11.97
N ARG A 80 12.96 21.75 11.01
CA ARG A 80 12.19 22.97 10.78
C ARG A 80 10.72 22.69 11.05
N SER A 81 10.01 23.63 11.65
CA SER A 81 8.59 23.50 11.96
C SER A 81 7.81 24.71 11.44
N SER A 82 6.56 24.47 11.02
CA SER A 82 5.63 25.56 10.67
C SER A 82 5.13 26.35 11.90
N SER A 83 5.32 25.79 13.09
CA SER A 83 5.02 26.44 14.37
C SER A 83 6.25 26.41 15.26
N PRO A 84 6.53 27.46 16.07
CA PRO A 84 7.66 27.46 16.97
C PRO A 84 7.49 26.39 18.05
N SER A 85 8.30 25.32 17.95
CA SER A 85 8.31 24.22 18.92
C SER A 85 9.06 24.58 20.19
N TYR A 86 9.89 25.60 20.13
CA TYR A 86 10.70 26.08 21.23
C TYR A 86 10.64 27.62 21.27
N HIS A 87 10.80 28.20 22.47
CA HIS A 87 10.92 29.64 22.69
C HIS A 87 12.32 29.98 23.19
N LYS A 88 12.73 31.21 22.97
CA LYS A 88 14.01 31.73 23.48
C LYS A 88 14.07 31.61 25.01
N GLY A 89 15.19 31.11 25.54
CA GLY A 89 15.38 30.81 26.96
C GLY A 89 14.92 29.39 27.37
N ALA A 90 14.35 28.60 26.45
CA ALA A 90 13.97 27.23 26.77
C ALA A 90 15.21 26.37 27.05
N LYS A 91 15.22 25.67 28.19
CA LYS A 91 16.25 24.68 28.50
C LYS A 91 15.98 23.39 27.76
N VAL A 92 17.01 22.85 27.14
CA VAL A 92 16.94 21.63 26.32
C VAL A 92 18.12 20.72 26.63
N THR A 93 17.93 19.43 26.55
CA THR A 93 19.05 18.49 26.55
C THR A 93 19.55 18.32 25.11
N VAL A 94 20.83 18.47 24.90
CA VAL A 94 21.50 18.37 23.61
C VAL A 94 22.32 17.08 23.55
N LEU A 95 22.21 16.36 22.44
CA LEU A 95 23.08 15.26 22.07
C LEU A 95 24.08 15.80 21.04
N TYR A 96 25.37 15.61 21.23
CA TYR A 96 26.39 16.07 20.29
C TYR A 96 27.46 14.99 20.07
N ASP A 97 28.07 15.00 18.89
CA ASP A 97 29.20 14.14 18.57
C ASP A 97 30.47 14.74 19.21
N PRO A 98 31.20 14.02 20.09
CA PRO A 98 32.42 14.55 20.71
C PRO A 98 33.51 14.91 19.72
N LYS A 99 33.52 14.25 18.54
CA LYS A 99 34.52 14.51 17.49
C LYS A 99 34.18 15.72 16.63
N ILE A 100 32.89 15.99 16.47
CA ILE A 100 32.34 17.06 15.64
C ILE A 100 31.20 17.72 16.43
N PRO A 101 31.50 18.61 17.39
CA PRO A 101 30.46 19.16 18.28
C PRO A 101 29.36 19.96 17.59
N GLU A 102 29.59 20.43 16.36
CA GLU A 102 28.57 21.08 15.54
C GLU A 102 27.51 20.09 15.04
N ASN A 103 27.83 18.79 15.03
CA ASN A 103 26.85 17.74 14.78
C ASN A 103 26.08 17.42 16.06
N ALA A 104 25.17 18.32 16.39
CA ALA A 104 24.34 18.24 17.58
C ALA A 104 22.87 18.31 17.25
N ALA A 105 22.05 17.72 18.11
CA ALA A 105 20.59 17.70 18.02
C ALA A 105 19.98 17.86 19.42
N ILE A 106 18.82 18.50 19.49
CA ILE A 106 18.01 18.49 20.70
C ILE A 106 17.53 17.07 20.96
N GLN A 107 17.62 16.58 22.19
CA GLN A 107 17.14 15.27 22.58
C GLN A 107 15.60 15.25 22.61
N SER A 108 14.99 15.27 21.42
CA SER A 108 13.56 15.09 21.26
C SER A 108 13.29 13.95 20.31
N PHE A 109 12.12 13.33 20.43
CA PHE A 109 11.73 12.25 19.52
C PHE A 109 11.67 12.75 18.07
N LEU A 110 11.14 13.93 17.85
CA LEU A 110 11.02 14.50 16.51
C LEU A 110 12.40 14.84 15.91
N ASP A 111 13.32 15.44 16.69
CA ASP A 111 14.64 15.79 16.17
C ASP A 111 15.46 14.56 15.76
N LEU A 112 15.27 13.44 16.45
CA LEU A 112 16.06 12.24 16.23
C LEU A 112 15.41 11.25 15.25
N TYR A 113 14.08 11.18 15.21
CA TYR A 113 13.36 10.14 14.48
C TYR A 113 12.38 10.65 13.42
N PHE A 114 12.26 11.96 13.22
CA PHE A 114 11.34 12.53 12.22
C PHE A 114 11.56 11.93 10.84
N LEU A 115 12.80 11.93 10.37
CA LEU A 115 13.13 11.46 9.02
C LEU A 115 12.86 9.95 8.86
N PRO A 116 13.34 9.05 9.76
CA PRO A 116 12.94 7.65 9.70
C PRO A 116 11.41 7.45 9.77
N MET A 117 10.72 8.20 10.62
CA MET A 117 9.27 8.06 10.76
C MET A 117 8.53 8.37 9.45
N VAL A 118 8.92 9.44 8.76
CA VAL A 118 8.34 9.82 7.45
C VAL A 118 8.57 8.71 6.42
N PHE A 119 9.80 8.22 6.30
CA PHE A 119 10.12 7.12 5.39
C PHE A 119 9.36 5.84 5.73
N GLY A 120 9.23 5.53 7.03
CA GLY A 120 8.50 4.36 7.51
C GLY A 120 7.01 4.41 7.17
N LEU A 121 6.35 5.51 7.49
CA LEU A 121 4.92 5.69 7.23
C LEU A 121 4.59 5.62 5.73
N ILE A 122 5.35 6.35 4.90
CA ILE A 122 5.16 6.33 3.45
C ILE A 122 5.46 4.92 2.92
N GLY A 123 6.57 4.31 3.37
CA GLY A 123 6.98 2.97 2.93
C GLY A 123 5.94 1.89 3.23
N VAL A 124 5.39 1.86 4.44
CA VAL A 124 4.33 0.93 4.84
C VAL A 124 3.05 1.18 4.02
N GLY A 125 2.65 2.45 3.85
CA GLY A 125 1.47 2.81 3.07
C GLY A 125 1.55 2.34 1.62
N PHE A 126 2.64 2.67 0.92
CA PHE A 126 2.82 2.29 -0.48
C PHE A 126 3.01 0.78 -0.68
N THR A 127 3.80 0.13 0.20
CA THR A 127 3.98 -1.32 0.14
C THR A 127 2.67 -2.05 0.41
N GLY A 128 1.92 -1.62 1.42
CA GLY A 128 0.62 -2.20 1.77
C GLY A 128 -0.41 -2.04 0.65
N ALA A 129 -0.49 -0.85 0.05
CA ALA A 129 -1.37 -0.58 -1.09
C ALA A 129 -0.97 -1.45 -2.30
N GLY A 130 0.31 -1.48 -2.67
CA GLY A 130 0.80 -2.29 -3.80
C GLY A 130 0.57 -3.78 -3.60
N ALA A 131 0.92 -4.33 -2.43
CA ALA A 131 0.71 -5.73 -2.09
C ALA A 131 -0.78 -6.10 -2.02
N GLY A 132 -1.60 -5.23 -1.43
CA GLY A 132 -3.05 -5.42 -1.34
C GLY A 132 -3.71 -5.48 -2.72
N MET A 133 -3.32 -4.58 -3.63
CA MET A 133 -3.83 -4.56 -5.00
C MET A 133 -3.40 -5.81 -5.80
N ILE A 134 -2.15 -6.26 -5.64
CA ILE A 134 -1.65 -7.50 -6.26
C ILE A 134 -2.41 -8.71 -5.70
N GLY A 135 -2.57 -8.78 -4.38
CA GLY A 135 -3.33 -9.86 -3.72
C GLY A 135 -4.78 -9.91 -4.21
N TRP A 136 -5.43 -8.76 -4.31
CA TRP A 136 -6.78 -8.65 -4.85
C TRP A 136 -6.87 -9.11 -6.31
N ASP A 137 -5.91 -8.70 -7.16
CA ASP A 137 -5.86 -9.12 -8.57
C ASP A 137 -5.67 -10.64 -8.71
N ILE A 138 -4.81 -11.25 -7.88
CA ILE A 138 -4.61 -12.70 -7.85
C ILE A 138 -5.88 -13.42 -7.39
N LEU A 139 -6.52 -12.96 -6.33
CA LEU A 139 -7.76 -13.56 -5.82
C LEU A 139 -8.91 -13.47 -6.83
N ARG A 140 -9.02 -12.32 -7.51
CA ARG A 140 -10.06 -12.08 -8.50
C ARG A 140 -9.82 -12.82 -9.81
N ASN A 141 -8.59 -12.80 -10.33
CA ASN A 141 -8.24 -13.33 -11.64
C ASN A 141 -7.56 -14.71 -11.60
N GLY A 142 -7.19 -15.19 -10.42
CA GLY A 142 -6.56 -16.50 -10.24
C GLY A 142 -7.51 -17.68 -10.42
N LYS A 143 -8.81 -17.50 -10.14
CA LYS A 143 -9.80 -18.56 -10.26
C LYS A 143 -9.89 -19.19 -11.66
N PRO A 144 -10.00 -18.41 -12.76
CA PRO A 144 -10.06 -18.98 -14.10
C PRO A 144 -8.85 -19.85 -14.44
N VAL A 145 -7.65 -19.36 -14.12
CA VAL A 145 -6.39 -20.06 -14.39
C VAL A 145 -6.29 -21.34 -13.58
N TYR A 146 -6.66 -21.29 -12.31
CA TYR A 146 -6.65 -22.45 -11.42
C TYR A 146 -7.61 -23.55 -11.94
N TYR A 147 -8.85 -23.18 -12.26
CA TYR A 147 -9.85 -24.14 -12.72
C TYR A 147 -9.54 -24.69 -14.11
N ARG A 148 -8.99 -23.90 -15.03
CA ARG A 148 -8.53 -24.40 -16.34
C ARG A 148 -7.38 -25.40 -16.23
N ARG A 149 -6.51 -25.28 -15.22
CA ARG A 149 -5.36 -26.18 -15.00
C ARG A 149 -5.71 -27.45 -14.22
N HIS A 150 -6.62 -27.34 -13.25
CA HIS A 150 -6.88 -28.41 -12.27
C HIS A 150 -8.32 -28.89 -12.26
N GLY A 151 -9.23 -28.21 -12.96
CA GLY A 151 -10.63 -28.59 -13.05
C GLY A 151 -10.90 -29.53 -14.22
N ARG A 152 -11.96 -30.33 -14.09
CA ARG A 152 -12.52 -31.09 -15.19
C ARG A 152 -13.51 -30.22 -15.95
N LEU A 153 -13.32 -30.09 -17.27
CA LEU A 153 -14.28 -29.39 -18.13
C LEU A 153 -15.48 -30.28 -18.36
N ILE A 154 -16.66 -29.73 -18.18
CA ILE A 154 -17.96 -30.32 -18.52
C ILE A 154 -18.76 -29.32 -19.36
N GLU A 155 -19.68 -29.85 -20.17
CA GLU A 155 -20.68 -29.07 -20.91
C GLU A 155 -21.98 -29.04 -20.11
N ALA A 156 -22.38 -27.85 -19.66
CA ALA A 156 -23.60 -27.62 -18.92
C ALA A 156 -24.66 -26.98 -19.83
N ALA A 157 -25.88 -27.46 -19.80
CA ALA A 157 -26.99 -26.90 -20.57
C ALA A 157 -27.36 -25.52 -20.02
N ILE A 158 -27.49 -24.52 -20.89
CA ILE A 158 -27.90 -23.16 -20.49
C ILE A 158 -29.40 -23.21 -20.19
N ASN A 159 -29.76 -22.84 -18.96
CA ASN A 159 -31.15 -22.80 -18.49
C ASN A 159 -31.74 -21.39 -18.62
N GLY A 160 -30.91 -20.37 -18.53
CA GLY A 160 -31.39 -19.00 -18.64
C GLY A 160 -30.31 -17.94 -18.40
N ILE A 161 -30.78 -16.70 -18.44
CA ILE A 161 -30.02 -15.50 -18.11
C ILE A 161 -30.79 -14.78 -17.01
N SER A 162 -30.13 -14.47 -15.92
CA SER A 162 -30.74 -13.71 -14.82
C SER A 162 -29.95 -12.43 -14.51
N ARG A 163 -30.64 -11.49 -13.89
CA ARG A 163 -29.95 -10.30 -13.30
C ARG A 163 -29.67 -10.53 -11.84
N SER A 164 -28.50 -10.11 -11.39
CA SER A 164 -28.13 -10.17 -9.98
C SER A 164 -29.15 -9.41 -9.11
N SER A 165 -29.45 -9.94 -7.94
CA SER A 165 -30.33 -9.30 -6.95
C SER A 165 -29.75 -8.01 -6.37
N TYR A 166 -28.42 -7.81 -6.49
CA TYR A 166 -27.73 -6.62 -6.01
C TYR A 166 -27.12 -5.81 -7.17
N ALA A 167 -27.09 -4.50 -7.01
CA ALA A 167 -26.45 -3.58 -7.95
C ALA A 167 -25.01 -3.28 -7.50
N VAL A 168 -24.10 -3.19 -8.46
CA VAL A 168 -22.73 -2.69 -8.27
C VAL A 168 -22.60 -1.43 -9.12
N ASN A 169 -22.28 -0.29 -8.51
CA ASN A 169 -22.25 1.03 -9.18
C ASN A 169 -23.54 1.33 -9.96
N ASN A 170 -24.71 1.11 -9.35
CA ASN A 170 -26.06 1.26 -9.95
C ASN A 170 -26.34 0.37 -11.17
N VAL A 171 -25.46 -0.57 -11.51
CA VAL A 171 -25.69 -1.53 -12.58
C VAL A 171 -25.94 -2.90 -11.97
N ARG A 172 -27.04 -3.55 -12.36
CA ARG A 172 -27.33 -4.95 -12.01
C ARG A 172 -26.67 -5.86 -13.03
N PRO A 173 -25.61 -6.59 -12.66
CA PRO A 173 -24.89 -7.45 -13.57
C PRO A 173 -25.75 -8.65 -13.98
N TRP A 174 -25.52 -9.13 -15.18
CA TRP A 174 -26.10 -10.33 -15.72
C TRP A 174 -25.35 -11.57 -15.25
N ARG A 175 -26.04 -12.73 -15.27
CA ARG A 175 -25.47 -14.04 -15.01
C ARG A 175 -26.10 -15.07 -15.96
N ILE A 176 -25.26 -15.97 -16.42
CA ILE A 176 -25.69 -17.14 -17.18
C ILE A 176 -25.98 -18.26 -16.18
N GLU A 177 -27.13 -18.85 -16.25
CA GLU A 177 -27.53 -20.02 -15.46
C GLU A 177 -27.45 -21.27 -16.32
N ALA A 178 -26.80 -22.29 -15.78
CA ALA A 178 -26.62 -23.55 -16.48
C ALA A 178 -26.80 -24.73 -15.54
N GLU A 179 -27.22 -25.87 -16.11
CA GLU A 179 -27.49 -27.10 -15.40
C GLU A 179 -26.70 -28.25 -15.99
N TRP A 180 -26.25 -29.14 -15.15
CA TRP A 180 -25.59 -30.36 -15.57
C TRP A 180 -25.95 -31.50 -14.65
N GLN A 181 -26.37 -32.62 -15.27
CA GLN A 181 -26.62 -33.85 -14.55
C GLN A 181 -25.36 -34.72 -14.57
N ASP A 182 -24.85 -35.06 -13.42
CA ASP A 182 -23.69 -35.93 -13.31
C ASP A 182 -24.06 -37.37 -13.80
N PRO A 183 -23.40 -37.86 -14.83
CA PRO A 183 -23.69 -39.19 -15.38
C PRO A 183 -23.46 -40.35 -14.41
N GLN A 184 -22.57 -40.13 -13.40
CA GLN A 184 -22.21 -41.18 -12.45
C GLN A 184 -23.17 -41.26 -11.26
N SER A 185 -23.55 -40.10 -10.71
CA SER A 185 -24.40 -40.03 -9.52
C SER A 185 -25.88 -39.72 -9.81
N GLY A 186 -26.22 -39.32 -11.04
CA GLY A 186 -27.54 -38.85 -11.43
C GLY A 186 -27.94 -37.51 -10.81
N LYS A 187 -27.10 -36.89 -10.04
CA LYS A 187 -27.38 -35.61 -9.35
C LYS A 187 -27.35 -34.44 -10.32
N LEU A 188 -28.33 -33.54 -10.18
CA LEU A 188 -28.40 -32.30 -10.91
C LEU A 188 -27.62 -31.21 -10.16
N PHE A 189 -26.75 -30.52 -10.88
CA PHE A 189 -25.99 -29.37 -10.38
C PHE A 189 -26.36 -28.12 -11.15
N HIS A 190 -26.59 -27.02 -10.43
CA HIS A 190 -26.88 -25.71 -10.97
C HIS A 190 -25.63 -24.84 -10.88
N PHE A 191 -25.28 -24.17 -11.95
CA PHE A 191 -24.13 -23.29 -12.06
C PHE A 191 -24.58 -21.90 -12.43
N GLN A 192 -23.92 -20.90 -11.82
CA GLN A 192 -24.09 -19.50 -12.19
C GLN A 192 -22.74 -18.91 -12.60
N SER A 193 -22.73 -18.16 -13.69
CA SER A 193 -21.53 -17.46 -14.12
C SER A 193 -21.15 -16.36 -13.13
N GLN A 194 -19.94 -15.86 -13.25
CA GLN A 194 -19.54 -14.58 -12.65
C GLN A 194 -20.43 -13.44 -13.20
N ASN A 195 -20.35 -12.29 -12.52
CA ASN A 195 -21.04 -11.08 -12.92
C ASN A 195 -20.60 -10.60 -14.31
N LEU A 196 -21.54 -10.39 -15.19
CA LEU A 196 -21.35 -9.88 -16.54
C LEU A 196 -21.94 -8.47 -16.60
N TYR A 197 -21.16 -7.53 -17.06
CA TYR A 197 -21.60 -6.13 -17.20
C TYR A 197 -22.06 -5.80 -18.64
N VAL A 198 -22.04 -6.81 -19.52
CA VAL A 198 -22.57 -6.77 -20.88
C VAL A 198 -23.70 -7.79 -20.95
N ASP A 199 -24.74 -7.51 -21.74
CA ASP A 199 -25.84 -8.44 -21.96
C ASP A 199 -25.33 -9.66 -22.74
N PRO A 200 -25.38 -10.88 -22.19
CA PRO A 200 -24.89 -12.06 -22.87
C PRO A 200 -25.89 -12.64 -23.88
N ALA A 201 -27.09 -12.11 -23.97
CA ALA A 201 -28.19 -12.72 -24.76
C ALA A 201 -27.83 -12.90 -26.24
N GLU A 202 -27.16 -11.93 -26.83
CA GLU A 202 -26.76 -11.97 -28.23
C GLU A 202 -25.73 -13.06 -28.52
N HIS A 203 -24.76 -13.25 -27.64
CA HIS A 203 -23.72 -14.28 -27.74
C HIS A 203 -24.23 -15.71 -27.44
N LEU A 204 -25.41 -15.81 -26.84
CA LEU A 204 -26.01 -17.08 -26.45
C LEU A 204 -27.09 -17.56 -27.43
N ARG A 205 -27.44 -16.79 -28.49
CA ARG A 205 -28.51 -17.15 -29.44
C ARG A 205 -28.30 -18.53 -30.04
N ASP A 206 -27.07 -18.86 -30.38
CA ASP A 206 -26.73 -20.13 -31.08
C ASP A 206 -26.05 -21.14 -30.15
N ARG A 207 -25.97 -20.84 -28.84
CA ARG A 207 -25.31 -21.68 -27.84
C ARG A 207 -26.35 -22.29 -26.90
N ARG A 208 -26.39 -23.60 -26.86
CA ARG A 208 -27.25 -24.35 -25.90
C ARG A 208 -26.48 -24.80 -24.66
N THR A 209 -25.14 -24.82 -24.72
CA THR A 209 -24.27 -25.26 -23.62
C THR A 209 -23.20 -24.25 -23.36
N VAL A 210 -22.67 -24.31 -22.14
CA VAL A 210 -21.52 -23.53 -21.70
C VAL A 210 -20.52 -24.44 -20.97
N GLY A 211 -19.24 -24.22 -21.25
CA GLY A 211 -18.19 -24.96 -20.58
C GLY A 211 -18.10 -24.56 -19.09
N VAL A 212 -18.08 -25.54 -18.21
CA VAL A 212 -17.91 -25.35 -16.78
C VAL A 212 -16.75 -26.20 -16.30
N TYR A 213 -15.76 -25.56 -15.69
CA TYR A 213 -14.67 -26.26 -15.02
C TYR A 213 -15.07 -26.56 -13.58
N ILE A 214 -15.19 -27.84 -13.24
CA ILE A 214 -15.53 -28.29 -11.88
C ILE A 214 -14.33 -28.92 -11.20
N LYS A 215 -14.26 -28.84 -9.87
CA LYS A 215 -13.30 -29.61 -9.10
C LYS A 215 -13.79 -31.05 -8.99
N ALA A 216 -12.97 -32.02 -9.42
CA ALA A 216 -13.36 -33.45 -9.46
C ALA A 216 -13.85 -33.98 -8.10
N SER A 217 -13.27 -33.50 -6.98
CA SER A 217 -13.66 -33.92 -5.64
C SER A 217 -14.94 -33.25 -5.12
N ASN A 218 -15.36 -32.12 -5.70
CA ASN A 218 -16.58 -31.42 -5.29
C ASN A 218 -17.09 -30.49 -6.40
N PRO A 219 -18.12 -30.87 -7.17
CA PRO A 219 -18.68 -30.07 -8.27
C PRO A 219 -19.27 -28.71 -7.85
N LYS A 220 -19.50 -28.47 -6.54
CA LYS A 220 -19.92 -27.16 -6.02
C LYS A 220 -18.84 -26.10 -6.15
N HIS A 221 -17.58 -26.51 -6.30
CA HIS A 221 -16.45 -25.61 -6.59
C HIS A 221 -16.21 -25.62 -8.10
N TYR A 222 -16.59 -24.54 -8.75
CA TYR A 222 -16.61 -24.46 -10.21
C TYR A 222 -16.25 -23.07 -10.74
N TRP A 223 -16.01 -23.01 -12.03
CA TRP A 223 -15.82 -21.79 -12.82
C TRP A 223 -16.52 -21.95 -14.18
N VAL A 224 -17.44 -21.03 -14.50
CA VAL A 224 -18.10 -21.01 -15.81
C VAL A 224 -17.20 -20.30 -16.83
N ASP A 225 -16.93 -20.93 -17.95
CA ASP A 225 -16.13 -20.34 -19.02
C ASP A 225 -16.96 -19.36 -19.85
N ILE A 226 -16.62 -18.09 -19.72
CA ILE A 226 -17.26 -17.00 -20.46
C ILE A 226 -16.28 -16.34 -21.44
N SER A 227 -15.22 -17.04 -21.84
CA SER A 227 -14.20 -16.47 -22.74
C SER A 227 -14.78 -16.05 -24.10
N PHE A 228 -15.80 -16.73 -24.55
CA PHE A 228 -16.52 -16.44 -25.79
C PHE A 228 -17.17 -15.03 -25.81
N LEU A 229 -17.43 -14.42 -24.66
CA LEU A 229 -17.96 -13.05 -24.58
C LEU A 229 -16.90 -11.98 -24.88
N ASN A 230 -15.61 -12.34 -24.93
CA ASN A 230 -14.50 -11.43 -25.19
C ASN A 230 -13.92 -11.58 -26.62
N GLU A 231 -14.54 -12.42 -27.44
CA GLU A 231 -14.07 -12.73 -28.80
C GLU A 231 -14.80 -11.92 -29.89
N GLY A 232 -15.53 -10.85 -29.48
CA GLY A 232 -16.25 -9.93 -30.38
C GLY A 232 -15.62 -8.56 -30.43
#